data_177e091f398ca7ee1f49e8f550433a89
#
_entry.id   177e091f398ca7ee1f49e8f550433a89
#
_cell.length_a   1.000
_cell.length_b   1.000
_cell.length_c   1.000
_cell.angle_alpha   90.00
_cell.angle_beta   90.00
_cell.angle_gamma   90.00
#
_symmetry.space_group_name_H-M   'P 1'
#
loop_
_entity.id
_entity.type
_entity.pdbx_description
1 polymer ?
#
loop_
_entity_poly.entity_id
_entity_poly.type
_entity_poly.pdbx_seq_one_letter_code
_entity_poly.pdbx_strand_id
1 'polypeptide(L)'
;MEIRVLKYFLMVAREESITKAASRLHITQPTLSRQMADLEADMGVPLLDRSGRKIALTPEGILLRRRAEEIISLVDKTEMEVSQAAENLEGTISVAGGDLSQARDFVRLIKEFQTLHPFVCFRYYTDITPYICECMDHGCVDVGLLVQPFDREKYESRPIGKPSRMGVYMRADDPLAKKPEVWMQDLEGRPLLQGLRRDLDAMSFARHTDQDSHPAMIESDLPTNLAIMVDEGMGYFIAGEGVLPFLDEHRICFRTIGDKAQYIYTFLAWRRNQPFSRVTKTFIEFFEREVEVRENICESRCFLLENRGPWECCPLIALESLACMRNAKWWCDA
;
A
#
# COMPACT_ATOMS: atom_id res chain seq x y z
N MET A 1 17.95 -27.42 3.79
CA MET A 1 18.10 -25.98 3.45
C MET A 1 18.34 -25.17 4.72
N GLU A 2 19.47 -24.45 4.85
CA GLU A 2 19.83 -23.63 6.00
C GLU A 2 19.67 -22.14 5.70
N ILE A 3 19.33 -21.32 6.70
CA ILE A 3 19.16 -19.86 6.55
C ILE A 3 20.42 -19.20 5.99
N ARG A 4 21.60 -19.65 6.44
CA ARG A 4 22.88 -19.17 5.93
C ARG A 4 23.03 -19.40 4.42
N VAL A 5 22.58 -20.54 3.92
CA VAL A 5 22.65 -20.88 2.49
C VAL A 5 21.70 -20.00 1.67
N LEU A 6 20.53 -19.65 2.21
CA LEU A 6 19.63 -18.68 1.58
C LEU A 6 20.28 -17.29 1.49
N LYS A 7 20.95 -16.82 2.57
CA LYS A 7 21.71 -15.55 2.53
C LYS A 7 22.81 -15.60 1.45
N TYR A 8 23.49 -16.73 1.27
CA TYR A 8 24.48 -16.93 0.22
C TYR A 8 23.85 -16.87 -1.18
N PHE A 9 22.72 -17.56 -1.37
CA PHE A 9 22.00 -17.54 -2.64
C PHE A 9 21.56 -16.13 -3.03
N LEU A 10 20.98 -15.37 -2.10
CA LEU A 10 20.58 -13.97 -2.34
C LEU A 10 21.78 -13.08 -2.71
N MET A 11 22.94 -13.30 -2.08
CA MET A 11 24.15 -12.56 -2.43
C MET A 11 24.63 -12.90 -3.84
N VAL A 12 24.58 -14.18 -4.25
CA VAL A 12 24.92 -14.59 -5.63
C VAL A 12 23.96 -13.99 -6.64
N ALA A 13 22.66 -14.00 -6.35
CA ALA A 13 21.63 -13.39 -7.18
C ALA A 13 21.84 -11.88 -7.36
N ARG A 14 22.26 -11.20 -6.29
CA ARG A 14 22.52 -9.74 -6.30
C ARG A 14 23.78 -9.36 -7.07
N GLU A 15 24.89 -10.11 -6.86
CA GLU A 15 26.19 -9.80 -7.47
C GLU A 15 26.34 -10.36 -8.89
N GLU A 16 25.41 -11.21 -9.33
CA GLU A 16 25.45 -11.92 -10.64
C GLU A 16 26.80 -12.64 -10.90
N SER A 17 27.50 -12.97 -9.81
CA SER A 17 28.86 -13.54 -9.85
C SER A 17 29.22 -14.24 -8.55
N ILE A 18 29.56 -15.55 -8.61
CA ILE A 18 29.97 -16.30 -7.42
C ILE A 18 31.25 -15.69 -6.81
N THR A 19 32.21 -15.26 -7.64
CA THR A 19 33.45 -14.67 -7.14
C THR A 19 33.23 -13.38 -6.36
N LYS A 20 32.39 -12.47 -6.89
CA LYS A 20 32.08 -11.23 -6.20
C LYS A 20 31.28 -11.50 -4.92
N ALA A 21 30.29 -12.38 -5.00
CA ALA A 21 29.48 -12.77 -3.85
C ALA A 21 30.34 -13.39 -2.74
N ALA A 22 31.26 -14.29 -3.07
CA ALA A 22 32.19 -14.89 -2.13
C ALA A 22 33.08 -13.85 -1.43
N SER A 23 33.59 -12.86 -2.18
CA SER A 23 34.37 -11.76 -1.63
C SER A 23 33.51 -10.91 -0.64
N ARG A 24 32.26 -10.62 -0.97
CA ARG A 24 31.33 -9.89 -0.09
C ARG A 24 30.97 -10.66 1.18
N LEU A 25 30.89 -11.98 1.06
CA LEU A 25 30.57 -12.88 2.17
C LEU A 25 31.82 -13.28 3.00
N HIS A 26 33.00 -12.81 2.61
CA HIS A 26 34.28 -13.17 3.25
C HIS A 26 34.53 -14.68 3.30
N ILE A 27 34.13 -15.40 2.25
CA ILE A 27 34.39 -16.84 2.07
C ILE A 27 35.12 -17.11 0.75
N THR A 28 35.64 -18.34 0.58
CA THR A 28 36.29 -18.71 -0.67
C THR A 28 35.25 -19.01 -1.77
N GLN A 29 35.60 -18.71 -3.02
CA GLN A 29 34.75 -19.00 -4.18
C GLN A 29 34.39 -20.50 -4.30
N PRO A 30 35.32 -21.46 -4.11
CA PRO A 30 34.98 -22.89 -4.13
C PRO A 30 33.95 -23.27 -3.07
N THR A 31 34.02 -22.68 -1.87
CA THR A 31 33.06 -22.94 -0.79
C THR A 31 31.66 -22.45 -1.20
N LEU A 32 31.57 -21.23 -1.71
CA LEU A 32 30.28 -20.69 -2.14
C LEU A 32 29.69 -21.47 -3.32
N SER A 33 30.53 -21.83 -4.30
CA SER A 33 30.10 -22.61 -5.45
C SER A 33 29.53 -23.97 -5.04
N ARG A 34 30.19 -24.66 -4.08
CA ARG A 34 29.69 -25.91 -3.53
C ARG A 34 28.35 -25.74 -2.80
N GLN A 35 28.21 -24.72 -1.96
CA GLN A 35 26.96 -24.44 -1.25
C GLN A 35 25.80 -24.17 -2.21
N MET A 36 26.05 -23.52 -3.35
CA MET A 36 25.04 -23.33 -4.39
C MET A 36 24.67 -24.65 -5.08
N ALA A 37 25.65 -25.48 -5.39
CA ALA A 37 25.40 -26.79 -5.99
C ALA A 37 24.63 -27.72 -5.03
N ASP A 38 24.98 -27.72 -3.75
CA ASP A 38 24.28 -28.49 -2.71
C ASP A 38 22.83 -28.00 -2.57
N LEU A 39 22.59 -26.68 -2.63
CA LEU A 39 21.25 -26.09 -2.59
C LEU A 39 20.40 -26.50 -3.81
N GLU A 40 20.99 -26.48 -5.01
CA GLU A 40 20.32 -26.93 -6.25
C GLU A 40 19.98 -28.42 -6.17
N ALA A 41 20.88 -29.22 -5.61
CA ALA A 41 20.65 -30.65 -5.38
C ALA A 41 19.55 -30.92 -4.37
N ASP A 42 19.52 -30.18 -3.25
CA ASP A 42 18.45 -30.26 -2.24
C ASP A 42 17.07 -29.90 -2.83
N MET A 43 17.02 -28.89 -3.73
CA MET A 43 15.79 -28.45 -4.39
C MET A 43 15.39 -29.34 -5.58
N GLY A 44 16.33 -30.15 -6.12
CA GLY A 44 16.09 -31.00 -7.27
C GLY A 44 15.97 -30.25 -8.61
N VAL A 45 16.26 -28.96 -8.62
CA VAL A 45 16.14 -28.09 -9.81
C VAL A 45 17.30 -27.09 -9.88
N PRO A 46 17.76 -26.70 -11.07
CA PRO A 46 18.73 -25.62 -11.22
C PRO A 46 18.11 -24.29 -10.84
N LEU A 47 18.81 -23.51 -10.02
CA LEU A 47 18.40 -22.18 -9.56
C LEU A 47 19.20 -21.07 -10.25
N LEU A 48 20.38 -21.41 -10.74
CA LEU A 48 21.33 -20.49 -11.37
C LEU A 48 21.61 -20.91 -12.82
N ASP A 49 21.37 -20.01 -13.75
CA ASP A 49 21.83 -20.13 -15.13
C ASP A 49 23.27 -19.60 -15.24
N ARG A 50 24.21 -20.50 -15.60
CA ARG A 50 25.63 -20.22 -15.73
C ARG A 50 26.10 -20.22 -17.19
N SER A 51 25.17 -20.26 -18.16
CA SER A 51 25.47 -20.33 -19.59
C SER A 51 26.02 -19.02 -20.16
N GLY A 52 25.72 -17.89 -19.50
CA GLY A 52 26.13 -16.57 -19.95
C GLY A 52 27.43 -16.06 -19.30
N ARG A 53 27.80 -14.81 -19.66
CA ARG A 53 28.94 -14.11 -19.07
C ARG A 53 28.70 -13.73 -17.59
N LYS A 54 27.44 -13.62 -17.20
CA LYS A 54 26.97 -13.34 -15.84
C LYS A 54 26.03 -14.44 -15.40
N ILE A 55 25.95 -14.68 -14.12
CA ILE A 55 24.99 -15.61 -13.55
C ILE A 55 23.61 -14.95 -13.55
N ALA A 56 22.63 -15.65 -14.12
CA ALA A 56 21.23 -15.28 -14.07
C ALA A 56 20.46 -16.27 -13.19
N LEU A 57 19.25 -15.91 -12.77
CA LEU A 57 18.35 -16.82 -12.08
C LEU A 57 17.47 -17.56 -13.10
N THR A 58 17.25 -18.86 -12.84
CA THR A 58 16.20 -19.61 -13.52
C THR A 58 14.81 -19.13 -13.04
N PRO A 59 13.68 -19.52 -13.68
CA PRO A 59 12.36 -19.26 -13.15
C PRO A 59 12.19 -19.75 -11.69
N GLU A 60 12.72 -20.93 -11.37
CA GLU A 60 12.73 -21.51 -10.04
C GLU A 60 13.63 -20.71 -9.08
N GLY A 61 14.77 -20.20 -9.58
CA GLY A 61 15.65 -19.31 -8.84
C GLY A 61 14.98 -17.96 -8.52
N ILE A 62 14.18 -17.41 -9.41
CA ILE A 62 13.41 -16.19 -9.17
C ILE A 62 12.37 -16.42 -8.06
N LEU A 63 11.66 -17.55 -8.10
CA LEU A 63 10.72 -17.94 -7.07
C LEU A 63 11.43 -18.10 -5.72
N LEU A 64 12.56 -18.86 -5.69
CA LEU A 64 13.33 -19.05 -4.47
C LEU A 64 13.86 -17.71 -3.92
N ARG A 65 14.31 -16.80 -4.77
CA ARG A 65 14.77 -15.47 -4.33
C ARG A 65 13.69 -14.75 -3.54
N ARG A 66 12.47 -14.67 -4.08
CA ARG A 66 11.31 -14.03 -3.40
C ARG A 66 11.07 -14.68 -2.04
N ARG A 67 10.98 -16.01 -1.98
CA ARG A 67 10.74 -16.73 -0.73
C ARG A 67 11.90 -16.65 0.27
N ALA A 68 13.13 -16.63 -0.22
CA ALA A 68 14.31 -16.46 0.62
C ALA A 68 14.37 -15.08 1.28
N GLU A 69 13.99 -14.00 0.56
CA GLU A 69 13.85 -12.65 1.09
C GLU A 69 12.81 -12.61 2.21
N GLU A 70 11.64 -13.24 2.01
CA GLU A 70 10.58 -13.35 3.02
C GLU A 70 11.06 -14.10 4.28
N ILE A 71 11.70 -15.27 4.11
CA ILE A 71 12.20 -16.09 5.22
C ILE A 71 13.27 -15.34 6.02
N ILE A 72 14.24 -14.71 5.36
CA ILE A 72 15.31 -13.97 6.03
C ILE A 72 14.74 -12.76 6.78
N SER A 73 13.80 -12.03 6.19
CA SER A 73 13.11 -10.93 6.87
C SER A 73 12.43 -11.39 8.15
N LEU A 74 11.76 -12.56 8.13
CA LEU A 74 11.10 -13.11 9.30
C LEU A 74 12.10 -13.56 10.38
N VAL A 75 13.24 -14.14 9.97
CA VAL A 75 14.32 -14.52 10.91
C VAL A 75 14.92 -13.29 11.59
N ASP A 76 15.34 -12.30 10.79
CA ASP A 76 15.93 -11.07 11.30
C ASP A 76 14.97 -10.37 12.29
N LYS A 77 13.67 -10.39 11.98
CA LYS A 77 12.60 -9.88 12.84
C LYS A 77 12.50 -10.67 14.14
N THR A 78 12.51 -12.00 14.07
CA THR A 78 12.44 -12.89 15.25
C THR A 78 13.65 -12.69 16.16
N GLU A 79 14.86 -12.58 15.60
CA GLU A 79 16.08 -12.31 16.37
C GLU A 79 15.99 -10.96 17.11
N MET A 80 15.47 -9.91 16.45
CA MET A 80 15.22 -8.61 17.08
C MET A 80 14.18 -8.71 18.21
N GLU A 81 13.05 -9.38 17.97
CA GLU A 81 11.96 -9.53 18.95
C GLU A 81 12.41 -10.25 20.21
N VAL A 82 13.24 -11.28 20.07
CA VAL A 82 13.76 -12.07 21.19
C VAL A 82 14.87 -11.35 21.95
N SER A 83 15.68 -10.54 21.26
CA SER A 83 16.84 -9.85 21.86
C SER A 83 16.50 -8.55 22.62
N GLN A 84 15.26 -8.03 22.50
CA GLN A 84 14.87 -6.73 23.04
C GLN A 84 14.67 -6.72 24.56
N ALA A 85 15.78 -6.62 25.30
CA ALA A 85 15.81 -6.24 26.71
C ALA A 85 16.20 -4.76 26.94
N ALA A 86 16.21 -3.91 25.89
CA ALA A 86 16.73 -2.54 25.94
C ALA A 86 15.75 -1.53 26.57
N GLU A 87 16.26 -0.55 27.31
CA GLU A 87 15.49 0.54 27.92
C GLU A 87 14.83 1.47 26.88
N ASN A 88 15.39 1.57 25.69
CA ASN A 88 14.86 2.39 24.59
C ASN A 88 14.02 1.52 23.62
N LEU A 89 12.93 2.12 23.11
CA LEU A 89 12.15 1.49 22.04
C LEU A 89 12.93 1.61 20.72
N GLU A 90 13.41 0.50 20.21
CA GLU A 90 14.15 0.41 18.95
C GLU A 90 13.66 -0.77 18.11
N GLY A 91 13.89 -0.71 16.82
CA GLY A 91 13.53 -1.78 15.88
C GLY A 91 12.98 -1.25 14.57
N THR A 92 12.47 -2.16 13.75
CA THR A 92 11.91 -1.83 12.44
C THR A 92 10.45 -2.23 12.38
N ILE A 93 9.61 -1.33 11.93
CA ILE A 93 8.20 -1.59 11.60
C ILE A 93 8.09 -1.66 10.09
N SER A 94 7.63 -2.81 9.59
CA SER A 94 7.39 -3.01 8.16
C SER A 94 5.96 -2.61 7.84
N VAL A 95 5.78 -1.63 6.98
CA VAL A 95 4.47 -1.14 6.55
C VAL A 95 4.31 -1.29 5.05
N ALA A 96 3.08 -1.52 4.60
CA ALA A 96 2.76 -1.53 3.18
C ALA A 96 1.51 -0.70 2.90
N GLY A 97 1.45 -0.07 1.72
CA GLY A 97 0.30 0.73 1.30
C GLY A 97 0.40 1.09 -0.16
N GLY A 98 -0.75 1.28 -0.81
CA GLY A 98 -0.79 1.79 -2.17
C GLY A 98 -0.55 3.31 -2.24
N ASP A 99 -0.50 3.83 -3.46
CA ASP A 99 -0.57 5.27 -3.70
C ASP A 99 -1.98 5.78 -3.37
N LEU A 100 -2.14 6.34 -2.19
CA LEU A 100 -3.41 6.76 -1.61
C LEU A 100 -3.31 8.21 -1.14
N SER A 101 -4.40 8.95 -1.21
CA SER A 101 -4.47 10.32 -0.67
C SER A 101 -4.11 10.37 0.82
N GLN A 102 -4.48 9.33 1.56
CA GLN A 102 -4.23 9.18 3.01
C GLN A 102 -2.77 8.84 3.36
N ALA A 103 -1.91 8.59 2.37
CA ALA A 103 -0.48 8.39 2.61
C ALA A 103 0.16 9.58 3.34
N ARG A 104 -0.33 10.82 3.10
CA ARG A 104 0.13 12.01 3.82
C ARG A 104 -0.19 11.95 5.31
N ASP A 105 -1.39 11.51 5.66
CA ASP A 105 -1.81 11.38 7.07
C ASP A 105 -1.01 10.28 7.77
N PHE A 106 -0.75 9.19 7.07
CA PHE A 106 0.08 8.12 7.59
C PHE A 106 1.55 8.54 7.79
N VAL A 107 2.12 9.28 6.85
CA VAL A 107 3.49 9.82 6.99
C VAL A 107 3.59 10.81 8.16
N ARG A 108 2.55 11.61 8.41
CA ARG A 108 2.50 12.47 9.61
C ARG A 108 2.51 11.66 10.89
N LEU A 109 1.72 10.59 10.96
CA LEU A 109 1.69 9.67 12.08
C LEU A 109 3.07 9.02 12.33
N ILE A 110 3.74 8.56 11.28
CA ILE A 110 5.12 8.05 11.35
C ILE A 110 6.05 9.11 11.94
N LYS A 111 5.98 10.34 11.44
CA LYS A 111 6.83 11.46 11.91
C LYS A 111 6.61 11.75 13.40
N GLU A 112 5.36 11.78 13.85
CA GLU A 112 5.00 12.00 15.25
C GLU A 112 5.55 10.85 16.13
N PHE A 113 5.36 9.61 15.72
CA PHE A 113 5.88 8.45 16.42
C PHE A 113 7.43 8.45 16.49
N GLN A 114 8.11 8.74 15.39
CA GLN A 114 9.58 8.83 15.37
C GLN A 114 10.13 10.00 16.20
N THR A 115 9.36 11.07 16.40
CA THR A 115 9.74 12.15 17.31
C THR A 115 9.79 11.66 18.76
N LEU A 116 8.89 10.76 19.15
CA LEU A 116 8.85 10.13 20.47
C LEU A 116 9.84 8.96 20.58
N HIS A 117 10.11 8.28 19.48
CA HIS A 117 10.92 7.06 19.42
C HIS A 117 11.96 7.13 18.30
N PRO A 118 13.05 7.92 18.45
CA PRO A 118 13.98 8.25 17.36
C PRO A 118 14.80 7.06 16.85
N PHE A 119 14.86 5.96 17.59
CA PHE A 119 15.57 4.74 17.19
C PHE A 119 14.69 3.73 16.45
N VAL A 120 13.41 4.09 16.17
CA VAL A 120 12.51 3.24 15.39
C VAL A 120 12.65 3.56 13.91
N CYS A 121 12.90 2.51 13.12
CA CYS A 121 12.93 2.58 11.66
C CYS A 121 11.60 2.10 11.06
N PHE A 122 11.20 2.70 9.95
CA PHE A 122 10.08 2.22 9.14
C PHE A 122 10.59 1.74 7.78
N ARG A 123 10.08 0.59 7.31
CA ARG A 123 10.23 0.11 5.94
C ARG A 123 8.88 0.21 5.27
N TYR A 124 8.79 1.04 4.24
CA TYR A 124 7.54 1.24 3.51
C TYR A 124 7.61 0.52 2.16
N TYR A 125 6.65 -0.38 1.93
CA TYR A 125 6.46 -1.11 0.68
C TYR A 125 5.21 -0.60 -0.01
N THR A 126 5.25 -0.50 -1.33
CA THR A 126 4.09 -0.08 -2.13
C THR A 126 3.53 -1.28 -2.86
N ASP A 127 2.25 -1.58 -2.61
CA ASP A 127 1.54 -2.65 -3.29
C ASP A 127 0.02 -2.44 -3.20
N ILE A 128 -0.76 -3.31 -3.85
CA ILE A 128 -2.23 -3.31 -3.79
C ILE A 128 -2.73 -4.14 -2.61
N THR A 129 -3.96 -3.86 -2.15
CA THR A 129 -4.57 -4.49 -0.96
C THR A 129 -4.42 -6.02 -0.87
N PRO A 130 -4.68 -6.83 -1.92
CA PRO A 130 -4.54 -8.29 -1.82
C PRO A 130 -3.12 -8.74 -1.50
N TYR A 131 -2.10 -8.15 -2.15
CA TYR A 131 -0.71 -8.47 -1.88
C TYR A 131 -0.25 -7.99 -0.51
N ILE A 132 -0.73 -6.82 -0.06
CA ILE A 132 -0.48 -6.34 1.30
C ILE A 132 -1.05 -7.32 2.32
N CYS A 133 -2.27 -7.82 2.11
CA CYS A 133 -2.89 -8.84 2.95
C CYS A 133 -2.06 -10.14 2.96
N GLU A 134 -1.61 -10.61 1.80
CA GLU A 134 -0.73 -11.79 1.71
C GLU A 134 0.58 -11.58 2.50
N CYS A 135 1.22 -10.41 2.36
CA CYS A 135 2.44 -10.08 3.10
C CYS A 135 2.21 -9.99 4.62
N MET A 136 1.07 -9.46 5.07
CA MET A 136 0.69 -9.48 6.49
C MET A 136 0.44 -10.90 6.99
N ASP A 137 -0.18 -11.76 6.19
CA ASP A 137 -0.42 -13.15 6.55
C ASP A 137 0.86 -13.95 6.75
N HIS A 138 1.88 -13.65 5.97
CA HIS A 138 3.21 -14.26 6.08
C HIS A 138 4.12 -13.55 7.09
N GLY A 139 3.67 -12.48 7.76
CA GLY A 139 4.44 -11.74 8.74
C GLY A 139 5.56 -10.87 8.18
N CYS A 140 5.62 -10.69 6.85
CA CYS A 140 6.61 -9.83 6.18
C CYS A 140 6.29 -8.34 6.35
N VAL A 141 5.01 -8.01 6.53
CA VAL A 141 4.49 -6.67 6.81
C VAL A 141 3.75 -6.70 8.14
N ASP A 142 4.00 -5.71 8.98
CA ASP A 142 3.37 -5.58 10.30
C ASP A 142 2.00 -4.92 10.22
N VAL A 143 1.92 -3.81 9.47
CA VAL A 143 0.70 -3.03 9.29
C VAL A 143 0.53 -2.62 7.83
N GLY A 144 -0.70 -2.60 7.37
CA GLY A 144 -1.05 -2.28 5.98
C GLY A 144 -2.03 -1.11 5.89
N LEU A 145 -1.84 -0.24 4.90
CA LEU A 145 -2.85 0.70 4.46
C LEU A 145 -3.73 0.00 3.43
N LEU A 146 -4.93 -0.37 3.83
CA LEU A 146 -5.86 -1.14 3.02
C LEU A 146 -7.02 -0.27 2.54
N VAL A 147 -7.44 -0.53 1.31
CA VAL A 147 -8.71 -0.02 0.76
C VAL A 147 -9.68 -1.19 0.69
N GLN A 148 -10.95 -0.94 1.04
CA GLN A 148 -12.00 -1.96 0.93
C GLN A 148 -12.21 -2.39 -0.54
N PRO A 149 -12.59 -3.67 -0.77
CA PRO A 149 -12.92 -4.71 0.22
C PRO A 149 -11.69 -5.45 0.74
N PHE A 150 -11.69 -5.82 2.04
CA PHE A 150 -10.76 -6.77 2.65
C PHE A 150 -11.47 -7.50 3.82
N ASP A 151 -10.91 -8.62 4.26
CA ASP A 151 -11.50 -9.46 5.31
C ASP A 151 -11.36 -8.81 6.70
N ARG A 152 -12.46 -8.24 7.21
CA ARG A 152 -12.51 -7.59 8.53
C ARG A 152 -12.55 -8.58 9.72
N GLU A 153 -12.81 -9.85 9.48
CA GLU A 153 -12.73 -10.86 10.52
C GLU A 153 -11.28 -11.25 10.79
N LYS A 154 -10.47 -11.23 9.74
CA LYS A 154 -9.04 -11.58 9.78
C LYS A 154 -8.15 -10.44 10.24
N TYR A 155 -8.51 -9.20 9.87
CA TYR A 155 -7.72 -8.00 10.18
C TYR A 155 -8.47 -7.09 11.13
N GLU A 156 -7.77 -6.61 12.16
CA GLU A 156 -8.18 -5.41 12.89
C GLU A 156 -7.84 -4.19 12.05
N SER A 157 -8.70 -3.18 12.09
CA SER A 157 -8.50 -2.00 11.27
C SER A 157 -9.19 -0.78 11.85
N ARG A 158 -8.58 0.38 11.63
CA ARG A 158 -9.17 1.69 11.93
C ARG A 158 -9.02 2.59 10.71
N PRO A 159 -10.00 3.44 10.43
CA PRO A 159 -9.90 4.38 9.33
C PRO A 159 -8.76 5.36 9.54
N ILE A 160 -8.10 5.79 8.47
CA ILE A 160 -7.05 6.79 8.49
C ILE A 160 -7.34 7.89 7.48
N GLY A 161 -7.22 9.13 7.91
CA GLY A 161 -7.49 10.30 7.09
C GLY A 161 -8.96 10.41 6.64
N LYS A 162 -9.26 11.35 5.77
CA LYS A 162 -10.60 11.54 5.18
C LYS A 162 -10.82 10.60 4.00
N PRO A 163 -12.08 10.14 3.69
CA PRO A 163 -12.32 9.40 2.46
C PRO A 163 -12.04 10.29 1.24
N SER A 164 -11.47 9.68 0.21
CA SER A 164 -11.30 10.32 -1.07
C SER A 164 -12.57 10.19 -1.90
N ARG A 165 -12.98 11.25 -2.59
CA ARG A 165 -14.01 11.17 -3.61
C ARG A 165 -13.43 10.51 -4.87
N MET A 166 -14.22 9.63 -5.50
CA MET A 166 -13.88 9.14 -6.84
C MET A 166 -14.00 10.25 -7.86
N GLY A 167 -13.09 10.25 -8.81
CA GLY A 167 -13.08 11.24 -9.87
C GLY A 167 -12.22 10.82 -11.05
N VAL A 168 -11.97 11.75 -11.92
CA VAL A 168 -11.21 11.56 -13.15
C VAL A 168 -10.10 12.61 -13.27
N TYR A 169 -8.90 12.14 -13.53
CA TYR A 169 -7.75 12.95 -13.93
C TYR A 169 -7.72 13.05 -15.43
N MET A 170 -7.56 14.27 -15.95
CA MET A 170 -7.54 14.58 -17.36
C MET A 170 -6.59 15.76 -17.62
N ARG A 171 -6.26 16.00 -18.86
CA ARG A 171 -5.50 17.22 -19.23
C ARG A 171 -6.26 18.47 -18.82
N ALA A 172 -5.54 19.48 -18.36
CA ALA A 172 -6.13 20.76 -17.92
C ALA A 172 -6.79 21.53 -19.07
N ASP A 173 -6.36 21.29 -20.34
CA ASP A 173 -6.94 21.90 -21.54
C ASP A 173 -8.14 21.14 -22.11
N ASP A 174 -8.51 19.98 -21.51
CA ASP A 174 -9.67 19.19 -21.95
C ASP A 174 -10.98 19.96 -21.73
N PRO A 175 -11.95 19.88 -22.66
CA PRO A 175 -13.28 20.50 -22.48
C PRO A 175 -14.00 20.09 -21.19
N LEU A 176 -13.84 18.83 -20.72
CA LEU A 176 -14.43 18.33 -19.49
C LEU A 176 -13.82 18.98 -18.24
N ALA A 177 -12.59 19.49 -18.32
CA ALA A 177 -11.94 20.21 -17.23
C ALA A 177 -12.67 21.49 -16.81
N LYS A 178 -13.54 22.04 -17.69
CA LYS A 178 -14.38 23.23 -17.41
C LYS A 178 -15.63 22.91 -16.61
N LYS A 179 -16.01 21.62 -16.51
CA LYS A 179 -17.17 21.21 -15.73
C LYS A 179 -16.83 21.18 -14.24
N PRO A 180 -17.75 21.52 -13.35
CA PRO A 180 -17.54 21.36 -11.91
C PRO A 180 -17.46 19.87 -11.52
N GLU A 181 -18.22 19.01 -12.19
CA GLU A 181 -18.27 17.57 -12.03
C GLU A 181 -18.37 16.90 -13.41
N VAL A 182 -17.83 15.69 -13.53
CA VAL A 182 -17.89 14.85 -14.71
C VAL A 182 -18.82 13.68 -14.43
N TRP A 183 -19.68 13.32 -15.37
CA TRP A 183 -20.56 12.17 -15.29
C TRP A 183 -19.98 11.01 -16.10
N MET A 184 -20.29 9.77 -15.73
CA MET A 184 -19.81 8.61 -16.50
C MET A 184 -20.21 8.66 -17.98
N GLN A 185 -21.39 9.19 -18.27
CA GLN A 185 -21.84 9.42 -19.65
C GLN A 185 -20.92 10.35 -20.46
N ASP A 186 -20.24 11.29 -19.78
CA ASP A 186 -19.26 12.16 -20.45
C ASP A 186 -18.01 11.41 -20.89
N LEU A 187 -17.75 10.24 -20.30
CA LEU A 187 -16.59 9.39 -20.60
C LEU A 187 -16.91 8.28 -21.61
N GLU A 188 -18.17 8.10 -22.00
CA GLU A 188 -18.57 7.10 -23.01
C GLU A 188 -17.79 7.29 -24.31
N GLY A 189 -17.25 6.19 -24.86
CA GLY A 189 -16.48 6.20 -26.09
C GLY A 189 -15.08 6.83 -25.98
N ARG A 190 -14.64 7.21 -24.78
CA ARG A 190 -13.30 7.79 -24.54
C ARG A 190 -12.35 6.75 -23.97
N PRO A 191 -11.03 6.84 -24.28
CA PRO A 191 -10.05 5.92 -23.75
C PRO A 191 -9.92 6.09 -22.23
N LEU A 192 -10.10 5.00 -21.48
CA LEU A 192 -9.96 4.97 -20.03
C LEU A 192 -8.62 4.39 -19.63
N LEU A 193 -8.02 4.97 -18.61
CA LEU A 193 -6.81 4.53 -17.95
C LEU A 193 -7.18 4.17 -16.51
N GLN A 194 -6.79 2.99 -16.03
CA GLN A 194 -7.12 2.58 -14.67
C GLN A 194 -5.98 1.85 -13.98
N GLY A 195 -5.99 1.86 -12.64
CA GLY A 195 -5.06 1.08 -11.84
C GLY A 195 -5.34 -0.41 -11.97
N LEU A 196 -4.28 -1.25 -11.95
CA LEU A 196 -4.35 -2.71 -11.85
C LEU A 196 -4.96 -3.15 -10.49
N ARG A 197 -6.19 -2.73 -10.24
CA ARG A 197 -6.92 -3.06 -9.01
C ARG A 197 -8.08 -3.98 -9.34
N ARG A 198 -7.82 -5.27 -9.37
CA ARG A 198 -8.89 -6.28 -9.51
C ARG A 198 -9.92 -6.23 -8.39
N ASP A 199 -9.60 -5.59 -7.27
CA ASP A 199 -10.49 -5.45 -6.10
C ASP A 199 -11.54 -4.35 -6.28
N LEU A 200 -11.31 -3.38 -7.16
CA LEU A 200 -12.31 -2.38 -7.52
C LEU A 200 -13.44 -2.96 -8.40
N ASP A 201 -13.28 -4.18 -8.92
CA ASP A 201 -14.38 -4.92 -9.56
C ASP A 201 -15.56 -5.16 -8.60
N ALA A 202 -15.32 -5.12 -7.29
CA ALA A 202 -16.37 -5.15 -6.28
C ALA A 202 -17.07 -3.78 -6.11
N MET A 203 -16.45 -2.67 -6.51
CA MET A 203 -17.14 -1.38 -6.56
C MET A 203 -18.03 -1.35 -7.79
N SER A 204 -19.29 -1.05 -7.60
CA SER A 204 -20.38 -0.97 -8.60
C SER A 204 -20.03 -0.20 -9.88
N PHE A 205 -18.93 0.53 -9.86
CA PHE A 205 -18.43 1.41 -10.88
C PHE A 205 -17.79 0.66 -12.08
N ALA A 206 -16.99 -0.37 -11.82
CA ALA A 206 -16.37 -1.16 -12.88
C ALA A 206 -17.39 -1.98 -13.68
N ARG A 207 -18.55 -2.28 -13.07
CA ARG A 207 -19.61 -3.03 -13.75
C ARG A 207 -20.43 -2.21 -14.74
N HIS A 208 -20.31 -0.87 -14.72
CA HIS A 208 -21.03 0.02 -15.63
C HIS A 208 -20.19 0.45 -16.85
N THR A 209 -18.90 0.14 -16.85
CA THR A 209 -18.08 0.25 -18.05
C THR A 209 -18.21 -1.06 -18.82
N ASP A 210 -19.25 -1.14 -19.67
CA ASP A 210 -19.33 -2.19 -20.67
C ASP A 210 -18.02 -2.18 -21.46
N GLN A 211 -17.22 -3.25 -21.38
CA GLN A 211 -15.92 -3.33 -22.07
C GLN A 211 -16.05 -3.06 -23.57
N ASP A 212 -17.25 -3.26 -24.12
CA ASP A 212 -17.55 -2.98 -25.51
C ASP A 212 -17.78 -1.49 -25.84
N SER A 213 -17.94 -0.62 -24.81
CA SER A 213 -18.22 0.81 -25.01
C SER A 213 -17.00 1.73 -24.86
N HIS A 214 -15.84 1.20 -24.41
CA HIS A 214 -14.63 2.00 -24.24
C HIS A 214 -13.49 1.50 -25.13
N PRO A 215 -13.04 2.30 -26.12
CA PRO A 215 -11.87 1.96 -26.93
C PRO A 215 -10.60 2.07 -26.06
N ALA A 216 -9.75 1.04 -26.12
CA ALA A 216 -8.42 1.00 -25.53
C ALA A 216 -8.37 1.35 -24.03
N MET A 217 -8.60 0.35 -23.18
CA MET A 217 -8.30 0.45 -21.76
C MET A 217 -6.83 0.11 -21.52
N ILE A 218 -6.12 1.00 -20.81
CA ILE A 218 -4.75 0.75 -20.35
C ILE A 218 -4.79 0.59 -18.83
N GLU A 219 -4.15 -0.47 -18.35
CA GLU A 219 -4.00 -0.73 -16.93
C GLU A 219 -2.53 -0.56 -16.52
N SER A 220 -2.29 0.06 -15.35
CA SER A 220 -0.97 0.17 -14.74
C SER A 220 -1.06 0.01 -13.24
N ASP A 221 -0.04 -0.56 -12.64
CA ASP A 221 0.09 -0.71 -11.19
C ASP A 221 0.46 0.61 -10.48
N LEU A 222 1.07 1.57 -11.21
CA LEU A 222 1.52 2.84 -10.68
C LEU A 222 0.69 4.02 -11.21
N PRO A 223 -0.01 4.77 -10.34
CA PRO A 223 -0.73 5.98 -10.71
C PRO A 223 0.14 7.04 -11.42
N THR A 224 1.42 7.12 -11.09
CA THR A 224 2.36 8.04 -11.75
C THR A 224 2.49 7.74 -13.25
N ASN A 225 2.54 6.47 -13.65
CA ASN A 225 2.59 6.11 -15.07
C ASN A 225 1.29 6.51 -15.79
N LEU A 226 0.14 6.31 -15.12
CA LEU A 226 -1.15 6.74 -15.65
C LEU A 226 -1.24 8.26 -15.77
N ALA A 227 -0.68 9.01 -14.82
CA ALA A 227 -0.59 10.47 -14.92
C ALA A 227 0.22 10.93 -16.14
N ILE A 228 1.35 10.29 -16.42
CA ILE A 228 2.15 10.57 -17.61
C ILE A 228 1.33 10.30 -18.87
N MET A 229 0.58 9.19 -18.92
CA MET A 229 -0.28 8.86 -20.06
C MET A 229 -1.41 9.88 -20.25
N VAL A 230 -2.00 10.39 -19.14
CA VAL A 230 -2.98 11.49 -19.20
C VAL A 230 -2.36 12.74 -19.79
N ASP A 231 -1.17 13.11 -19.35
CA ASP A 231 -0.45 14.29 -19.81
C ASP A 231 -0.11 14.21 -21.31
N GLU A 232 0.24 13.02 -21.81
CA GLU A 232 0.45 12.74 -23.24
C GLU A 232 -0.87 12.61 -24.04
N GLY A 233 -2.03 12.81 -23.40
CA GLY A 233 -3.33 12.79 -24.06
C GLY A 233 -3.85 11.40 -24.43
N MET A 234 -3.35 10.34 -23.78
CA MET A 234 -3.75 8.96 -24.11
C MET A 234 -5.13 8.59 -23.56
N GLY A 235 -5.66 9.33 -22.56
CA GLY A 235 -6.96 9.03 -22.00
C GLY A 235 -7.23 9.68 -20.65
N TYR A 236 -8.21 9.13 -19.96
CA TYR A 236 -8.78 9.63 -18.70
C TYR A 236 -8.50 8.64 -17.59
N PHE A 237 -7.81 9.08 -16.54
CA PHE A 237 -7.46 8.24 -15.40
C PHE A 237 -8.51 8.36 -14.30
N ILE A 238 -9.22 7.25 -14.01
CA ILE A 238 -10.23 7.19 -12.95
C ILE A 238 -9.58 6.74 -11.66
N ALA A 239 -9.62 7.59 -10.62
CA ALA A 239 -9.04 7.30 -9.31
C ALA A 239 -9.64 8.18 -8.21
N GLY A 240 -9.21 7.92 -6.96
CA GLY A 240 -9.54 8.78 -5.82
C GLY A 240 -8.84 10.15 -5.91
N GLU A 241 -9.50 11.17 -5.40
CA GLU A 241 -8.91 12.50 -5.20
C GLU A 241 -7.62 12.41 -4.37
N GLY A 242 -6.57 13.11 -4.78
CA GLY A 242 -5.30 13.17 -4.05
C GLY A 242 -4.38 11.94 -4.21
N VAL A 243 -4.71 11.00 -5.09
CA VAL A 243 -3.81 9.86 -5.44
C VAL A 243 -2.52 10.36 -6.08
N LEU A 244 -2.57 11.50 -6.76
CA LEU A 244 -1.40 12.19 -7.31
C LEU A 244 -1.03 13.40 -6.43
N PRO A 245 -0.19 13.23 -5.38
CA PRO A 245 0.04 14.25 -4.37
C PRO A 245 0.85 15.45 -4.83
N PHE A 246 1.53 15.34 -5.97
CA PHE A 246 2.38 16.38 -6.57
C PHE A 246 1.93 16.72 -8.01
N LEU A 247 0.60 16.83 -8.17
CA LEU A 247 -0.01 17.15 -9.45
C LEU A 247 0.32 18.58 -9.88
N ASP A 248 0.78 18.73 -11.14
CA ASP A 248 0.83 20.05 -11.77
C ASP A 248 -0.53 20.36 -12.38
N GLU A 249 -1.30 21.19 -11.70
CA GLU A 249 -2.67 21.56 -12.09
C GLU A 249 -2.75 22.32 -13.42
N HIS A 250 -1.63 22.88 -13.92
CA HIS A 250 -1.56 23.48 -15.26
C HIS A 250 -1.53 22.45 -16.38
N ARG A 251 -1.13 21.22 -16.08
CA ARG A 251 -1.04 20.11 -17.06
C ARG A 251 -2.17 19.11 -16.90
N ILE A 252 -2.46 18.71 -15.69
CA ILE A 252 -3.48 17.69 -15.37
C ILE A 252 -4.40 18.26 -14.29
N CYS A 253 -5.70 18.11 -14.46
CA CYS A 253 -6.67 18.48 -13.45
C CYS A 253 -7.50 17.26 -13.01
N PHE A 254 -8.07 17.38 -11.82
CA PHE A 254 -9.02 16.41 -11.25
C PHE A 254 -10.42 16.98 -11.25
N ARG A 255 -11.42 16.15 -11.58
CA ARG A 255 -12.84 16.45 -11.40
C ARG A 255 -13.53 15.26 -10.77
N THR A 256 -14.41 15.54 -9.82
CA THR A 256 -15.22 14.51 -9.17
C THR A 256 -16.23 13.92 -10.13
N ILE A 257 -16.55 12.63 -9.96
CA ILE A 257 -17.62 11.97 -10.70
C ILE A 257 -18.93 12.21 -9.95
N GLY A 258 -19.91 12.82 -10.64
CA GLY A 258 -21.19 13.26 -10.07
C GLY A 258 -22.21 12.13 -9.85
N ASP A 259 -22.02 10.96 -10.46
CA ASP A 259 -22.85 9.76 -10.22
C ASP A 259 -22.66 9.32 -8.78
N LYS A 260 -23.75 9.07 -8.05
CA LYS A 260 -23.79 8.73 -6.61
C LYS A 260 -22.41 8.72 -5.95
N ALA A 261 -22.05 9.82 -5.29
CA ALA A 261 -20.71 10.07 -4.78
C ALA A 261 -20.11 8.83 -4.14
N GLN A 262 -19.11 8.23 -4.81
CA GLN A 262 -18.40 7.08 -4.29
C GLN A 262 -17.18 7.57 -3.53
N TYR A 263 -17.05 7.08 -2.30
CA TYR A 263 -15.93 7.42 -1.43
C TYR A 263 -15.02 6.20 -1.24
N ILE A 264 -13.73 6.45 -1.30
CA ILE A 264 -12.70 5.47 -0.99
C ILE A 264 -12.27 5.68 0.45
N TYR A 265 -12.48 4.67 1.28
CA TYR A 265 -12.04 4.65 2.67
C TYR A 265 -10.73 3.87 2.77
N THR A 266 -9.74 4.47 3.41
CA THR A 266 -8.46 3.83 3.71
C THR A 266 -8.40 3.49 5.20
N PHE A 267 -7.85 2.32 5.49
CA PHE A 267 -7.73 1.80 6.85
C PHE A 267 -6.27 1.46 7.13
N LEU A 268 -5.77 1.84 8.30
CA LEU A 268 -4.61 1.19 8.84
C LEU A 268 -5.08 -0.13 9.46
N ALA A 269 -4.50 -1.23 9.02
CA ALA A 269 -4.91 -2.58 9.38
C ALA A 269 -3.73 -3.43 9.81
N TRP A 270 -3.99 -4.40 10.69
CA TRP A 270 -3.03 -5.39 11.15
C TRP A 270 -3.72 -6.73 11.38
N ARG A 271 -2.95 -7.80 11.33
CA ARG A 271 -3.51 -9.14 11.46
C ARG A 271 -3.99 -9.39 12.90
N ARG A 272 -5.22 -9.87 13.04
CA ARG A 272 -5.79 -10.27 14.32
C ARG A 272 -5.06 -11.48 14.89
N ASN A 273 -4.84 -11.50 16.22
CA ASN A 273 -4.20 -12.61 16.93
C ASN A 273 -2.76 -12.96 16.48
N GLN A 274 -2.05 -12.02 15.85
CA GLN A 274 -0.63 -12.19 15.56
C GLN A 274 0.22 -11.64 16.72
N PRO A 275 1.27 -12.33 17.15
CA PRO A 275 2.24 -11.74 18.05
C PRO A 275 3.00 -10.65 17.33
N PHE A 276 2.98 -9.44 17.86
CA PHE A 276 3.75 -8.30 17.34
C PHE A 276 4.99 -8.07 18.18
N SER A 277 6.03 -7.53 17.56
CA SER A 277 7.17 -6.98 18.26
C SER A 277 6.71 -5.87 19.22
N ARG A 278 7.50 -5.60 20.25
CA ARG A 278 7.23 -4.50 21.18
C ARG A 278 7.08 -3.18 20.44
N VAL A 279 7.93 -2.91 19.44
CA VAL A 279 7.89 -1.66 18.67
C VAL A 279 6.63 -1.55 17.82
N THR A 280 6.21 -2.63 17.15
CA THR A 280 4.98 -2.65 16.37
C THR A 280 3.75 -2.49 17.25
N LYS A 281 3.70 -3.19 18.40
CA LYS A 281 2.60 -3.06 19.36
C LYS A 281 2.48 -1.64 19.89
N THR A 282 3.59 -1.01 20.28
CA THR A 282 3.60 0.38 20.76
C THR A 282 3.14 1.35 19.67
N PHE A 283 3.49 1.10 18.40
CA PHE A 283 3.02 1.90 17.29
C PHE A 283 1.51 1.77 17.06
N ILE A 284 0.96 0.55 17.11
CA ILE A 284 -0.49 0.32 17.00
C ILE A 284 -1.23 1.02 18.14
N GLU A 285 -0.77 0.88 19.38
CA GLU A 285 -1.34 1.56 20.55
C GLU A 285 -1.25 3.09 20.47
N PHE A 286 -0.16 3.62 19.89
CA PHE A 286 -0.01 5.03 19.60
C PHE A 286 -1.04 5.48 18.57
N PHE A 287 -1.17 4.76 17.47
CA PHE A 287 -2.16 5.05 16.43
C PHE A 287 -3.59 5.03 16.98
N GLU A 288 -3.98 4.00 17.74
CA GLU A 288 -5.33 3.90 18.31
C GLU A 288 -5.63 5.08 19.24
N ARG A 289 -4.68 5.53 20.06
CA ARG A 289 -4.85 6.74 20.90
C ARG A 289 -5.03 8.01 20.06
N GLU A 290 -4.26 8.19 19.00
CA GLU A 290 -4.41 9.34 18.11
C GLU A 290 -5.79 9.35 17.43
N VAL A 291 -6.31 8.17 17.09
CA VAL A 291 -7.68 8.00 16.57
C VAL A 291 -8.71 8.47 17.60
N GLU A 292 -8.65 7.92 18.82
CA GLU A 292 -9.60 8.24 19.90
C GLU A 292 -9.59 9.73 20.26
N VAL A 293 -8.41 10.37 20.32
CA VAL A 293 -8.28 11.80 20.59
C VAL A 293 -8.98 12.62 19.51
N ARG A 294 -8.79 12.26 18.24
CA ARG A 294 -9.43 12.96 17.12
C ARG A 294 -10.96 12.75 17.10
N GLU A 295 -11.44 11.54 17.39
CA GLU A 295 -12.86 11.24 17.53
C GLU A 295 -13.50 12.09 18.64
N ASN A 296 -12.89 12.17 19.82
CA ASN A 296 -13.39 12.94 20.95
C ASN A 296 -13.43 14.46 20.66
N ILE A 297 -12.42 14.98 19.95
CA ILE A 297 -12.41 16.40 19.51
C ILE A 297 -13.57 16.66 18.55
N CYS A 298 -13.85 15.75 17.63
CA CYS A 298 -14.94 15.86 16.69
C CYS A 298 -16.31 15.88 17.41
N GLU A 299 -16.52 14.95 18.36
CA GLU A 299 -17.76 14.92 19.16
C GLU A 299 -17.96 16.21 19.95
N SER A 300 -16.89 16.73 20.58
CA SER A 300 -16.95 17.96 21.35
C SER A 300 -17.27 19.17 20.47
N ARG A 301 -16.74 19.23 19.25
CA ARG A 301 -17.06 20.32 18.29
C ARG A 301 -18.47 20.21 17.74
N CYS A 302 -18.96 19.02 17.42
CA CYS A 302 -20.36 18.82 17.02
C CYS A 302 -21.31 19.25 18.14
N PHE A 303 -21.02 18.93 19.40
CA PHE A 303 -21.84 19.36 20.54
C PHE A 303 -21.87 20.88 20.72
N LEU A 304 -20.79 21.59 20.43
CA LEU A 304 -20.69 23.04 20.49
C LEU A 304 -21.41 23.76 19.32
N LEU A 305 -21.69 23.04 18.24
CA LEU A 305 -22.35 23.55 17.04
C LEU A 305 -23.87 23.25 17.00
N GLU A 306 -24.40 22.54 17.98
CA GLU A 306 -25.85 22.19 18.08
C GLU A 306 -26.83 23.38 18.15
N ASN A 307 -26.34 24.64 18.18
CA ASN A 307 -27.15 25.83 18.02
C ASN A 307 -27.44 26.25 16.55
N ARG A 308 -26.92 25.50 15.57
CA ARG A 308 -27.30 25.58 14.15
C ARG A 308 -27.84 24.23 13.74
N GLY A 309 -29.06 24.19 13.20
CA GLY A 309 -29.82 22.97 12.93
C GLY A 309 -28.99 21.77 12.43
N PRO A 310 -29.43 20.54 12.70
CA PRO A 310 -28.64 19.30 12.58
C PRO A 310 -28.20 18.96 11.16
N TRP A 311 -28.48 19.76 10.16
CA TRP A 311 -28.30 19.45 8.74
C TRP A 311 -27.15 20.19 8.06
N GLU A 312 -26.53 21.17 8.72
CA GLU A 312 -25.47 21.99 8.09
C GLU A 312 -24.03 21.59 8.47
N CYS A 313 -23.86 20.71 9.44
CA CYS A 313 -22.53 20.42 10.00
C CYS A 313 -21.82 19.17 9.46
N CYS A 314 -22.50 18.26 8.75
CA CYS A 314 -21.84 17.06 8.21
C CYS A 314 -22.54 16.52 6.96
N PRO A 315 -21.93 16.60 5.78
CA PRO A 315 -22.50 16.04 4.54
C PRO A 315 -22.73 14.54 4.56
N LEU A 316 -22.30 13.85 5.64
CA LEU A 316 -22.31 12.39 5.77
C LEU A 316 -23.52 11.80 6.49
N ILE A 317 -24.39 12.62 7.10
CA ILE A 317 -25.56 12.11 7.84
C ILE A 317 -26.69 11.67 6.88
N ALA A 318 -26.57 11.92 5.59
CA ALA A 318 -27.59 11.57 4.60
C ALA A 318 -27.50 10.14 4.04
N LEU A 319 -26.62 9.27 4.52
CA LEU A 319 -26.53 7.89 4.05
C LEU A 319 -26.94 6.89 5.13
N GLU A 320 -28.14 6.37 4.95
CA GLU A 320 -28.77 5.30 5.72
C GLU A 320 -27.87 4.05 5.80
N SER A 321 -27.17 3.88 6.92
CA SER A 321 -27.04 2.60 7.64
C SER A 321 -26.25 2.82 8.94
N LEU A 322 -26.94 2.69 10.06
CA LEU A 322 -26.44 2.78 11.44
C LEU A 322 -25.29 1.82 11.77
N ALA A 323 -25.01 0.82 10.94
CA ALA A 323 -23.91 -0.10 11.12
C ALA A 323 -22.55 0.44 10.60
N CYS A 324 -22.56 1.38 9.65
CA CYS A 324 -21.37 2.03 9.12
C CYS A 324 -20.91 3.22 10.00
N MET A 325 -21.85 3.83 10.74
CA MET A 325 -21.60 5.05 11.53
C MET A 325 -20.82 4.85 12.82
N ARG A 326 -20.77 3.64 13.38
CA ARG A 326 -19.97 3.38 14.59
C ARG A 326 -18.46 3.49 14.38
N ASN A 327 -17.99 3.55 13.13
CA ASN A 327 -16.57 3.64 12.77
C ASN A 327 -16.18 4.84 11.89
N ALA A 328 -17.06 5.84 11.72
CA ALA A 328 -16.87 6.91 10.72
C ALA A 328 -16.63 8.31 11.31
N LYS A 329 -16.13 8.43 12.54
CA LYS A 329 -16.04 9.71 13.28
C LYS A 329 -14.81 10.60 12.95
N TRP A 330 -14.07 10.30 11.90
CA TRP A 330 -12.80 10.98 11.57
C TRP A 330 -12.93 12.34 10.84
N TRP A 331 -14.11 12.93 10.73
CA TRP A 331 -14.45 13.81 9.61
C TRP A 331 -14.64 15.30 9.92
N CYS A 332 -14.36 15.78 11.12
CA CYS A 332 -14.71 17.14 11.53
C CYS A 332 -13.60 18.21 11.44
N ASP A 333 -12.45 17.97 10.81
CA ASP A 333 -11.42 18.99 10.64
C ASP A 333 -11.12 19.26 9.16
N ALA A 334 -11.81 20.24 8.59
CA ALA A 334 -11.40 21.12 7.51
C ALA A 334 -12.13 22.43 7.66
#